data_cc41e3dde21dc5cda7f46c55508b40c0
#
_entry.id   cc41e3dde21dc5cda7f46c55508b40c0
#
_cell.length_a   1.000
_cell.length_b   1.000
_cell.length_c   1.000
_cell.angle_alpha   90.00
_cell.angle_beta   90.00
_cell.angle_gamma   90.00
#
_symmetry.space_group_name_H-M   'P 1'
#
loop_
_entity.id
_entity.type
_entity.pdbx_description
1 polymer ?
#
loop_
_entity_poly.entity_id
_entity_poly.type
_entity_poly.pdbx_seq_one_letter_code
_entity_poly.pdbx_strand_id
1 'polypeptide(L)'
;YEVISNNSNVKTYPKDIYDSLISTLGDNIKKEYEEYKEEDQSFGDYLYDEYGYKTIDEFDKWSEEYTQNYLKQMMIVYIIAYENKITVSSEDIINKGNEQAELYDYNGYEDIVTEYGNEMNTELGYSVLYTKVMDFLVSISIGE
;
A
#
# COMPACT_ATOMS: atom_id res chain seq x y z
N TYR A 1 -3.01 -16.52 -4.80
CA TYR A 1 -3.04 -15.13 -5.25
C TYR A 1 -2.17 -14.90 -6.50
N GLU A 2 -0.92 -15.31 -6.51
CA GLU A 2 0.02 -15.10 -7.64
C GLU A 2 -0.53 -15.60 -8.97
N VAL A 3 -1.16 -16.78 -9.00
CA VAL A 3 -1.79 -17.32 -10.21
C VAL A 3 -2.87 -16.38 -10.74
N ILE A 4 -3.71 -15.82 -9.87
CA ILE A 4 -4.74 -14.85 -10.26
C ILE A 4 -4.09 -13.59 -10.79
N SER A 5 -3.11 -13.04 -10.08
CA SER A 5 -2.41 -11.82 -10.48
C SER A 5 -1.72 -11.98 -11.84
N ASN A 6 -1.02 -13.08 -12.06
CA ASN A 6 -0.29 -13.34 -13.31
C ASN A 6 -1.22 -13.54 -14.52
N ASN A 7 -2.45 -14.04 -14.29
CA ASN A 7 -3.46 -14.23 -15.32
C ASN A 7 -4.44 -13.04 -15.46
N SER A 8 -4.28 -12.00 -14.65
CA SER A 8 -5.09 -10.79 -14.72
C SER A 8 -4.39 -9.71 -15.52
N ASN A 9 -5.15 -8.97 -16.34
CA ASN A 9 -4.66 -7.84 -17.09
C ASN A 9 -5.51 -6.60 -16.81
N VAL A 10 -4.88 -5.53 -16.37
CA VAL A 10 -5.53 -4.22 -16.15
C VAL A 10 -5.56 -3.48 -17.49
N LYS A 11 -6.75 -3.15 -17.98
CA LYS A 11 -6.91 -2.38 -19.21
C LYS A 11 -6.66 -0.89 -19.01
N THR A 12 -7.05 -0.36 -17.86
CA THR A 12 -6.94 1.06 -17.54
C THR A 12 -6.87 1.22 -16.03
N TYR A 13 -5.93 2.03 -15.55
CA TYR A 13 -5.87 2.44 -14.16
C TYR A 13 -6.68 3.71 -13.93
N PRO A 14 -7.33 3.88 -12.77
CA PRO A 14 -7.97 5.14 -12.40
C PRO A 14 -6.92 6.25 -12.33
N LYS A 15 -6.99 7.20 -13.27
CA LYS A 15 -5.93 8.21 -13.45
C LYS A 15 -5.66 9.01 -12.18
N ASP A 16 -6.71 9.50 -11.54
CA ASP A 16 -6.58 10.36 -10.35
C ASP A 16 -5.89 9.63 -9.18
N ILE A 17 -6.22 8.34 -8.99
CA ILE A 17 -5.59 7.51 -7.95
C ILE A 17 -4.14 7.20 -8.32
N TYR A 18 -3.89 6.87 -9.59
CA TYR A 18 -2.54 6.59 -10.09
C TYR A 18 -1.62 7.79 -9.92
N ASP A 19 -2.04 8.96 -10.39
CA ASP A 19 -1.28 10.20 -10.29
C ASP A 19 -1.02 10.59 -8.81
N SER A 20 -2.02 10.43 -7.94
CA SER A 20 -1.88 10.67 -6.50
C SER A 20 -0.85 9.75 -5.84
N LEU A 21 -0.87 8.46 -6.14
CA LEU A 21 0.07 7.49 -5.57
C LEU A 21 1.51 7.75 -6.01
N ILE A 22 1.74 8.05 -7.30
CA ILE A 22 3.07 8.42 -7.80
C ILE A 22 3.57 9.70 -7.13
N SER A 23 2.71 10.72 -7.03
CA SER A 23 3.08 11.99 -6.37
C SER A 23 3.44 11.75 -4.90
N THR A 24 2.60 11.02 -4.16
CA THR A 24 2.84 10.69 -2.75
C THR A 24 4.15 9.94 -2.55
N LEU A 25 4.43 8.94 -3.40
CA LEU A 25 5.69 8.18 -3.33
C LEU A 25 6.90 9.09 -3.56
N GLY A 26 6.85 9.93 -4.60
CA GLY A 26 7.92 10.88 -4.89
C GLY A 26 8.12 11.92 -3.79
N ASP A 27 7.04 12.43 -3.21
CA ASP A 27 7.09 13.42 -2.14
C ASP A 27 7.63 12.82 -0.83
N ASN A 28 7.28 11.57 -0.51
CA ASN A 28 7.81 10.86 0.65
C ASN A 28 9.33 10.65 0.54
N ILE A 29 9.82 10.20 -0.61
CA ILE A 29 11.27 10.02 -0.83
C ILE A 29 12.02 11.36 -0.82
N LYS A 30 11.44 12.42 -1.38
CA LYS A 30 12.04 13.76 -1.27
C LYS A 30 12.08 14.29 0.16
N LYS A 31 11.02 14.04 0.94
CA LYS A 31 10.99 14.42 2.35
C LYS A 31 12.06 13.65 3.14
N GLU A 32 12.20 12.37 2.88
CA GLU A 32 13.23 11.53 3.49
C GLU A 32 14.64 12.03 3.11
N TYR A 33 14.87 12.34 1.84
CA TYR A 33 16.12 12.96 1.40
C TYR A 33 16.42 14.26 2.16
N GLU A 34 15.46 15.17 2.30
CA GLU A 34 15.69 16.43 3.03
C GLU A 34 15.99 16.22 4.52
N GLU A 35 15.49 15.12 5.11
CA GLU A 35 15.72 14.76 6.51
C GLU A 35 17.08 14.09 6.76
N TYR A 36 17.53 13.23 5.83
CA TYR A 36 18.68 12.34 6.06
C TYR A 36 19.88 12.58 5.15
N LYS A 37 19.78 13.50 4.16
CA LYS A 37 20.89 13.77 3.24
C LYS A 37 22.16 14.23 3.95
N GLU A 38 23.30 13.81 3.46
CA GLU A 38 24.60 14.31 3.87
C GLU A 38 24.85 15.73 3.34
N GLU A 39 25.87 16.42 3.90
CA GLU A 39 26.30 17.74 3.42
C GLU A 39 26.77 17.62 1.96
N ASP A 40 26.22 18.46 1.08
CA ASP A 40 26.49 18.47 -0.37
C ASP A 40 26.01 17.24 -1.17
N GLN A 41 25.26 16.28 -0.56
CA GLN A 41 24.70 15.15 -1.28
C GLN A 41 23.55 15.59 -2.20
N SER A 42 23.64 15.28 -3.50
CA SER A 42 22.54 15.52 -4.41
C SER A 42 21.42 14.45 -4.24
N PHE A 43 20.19 14.78 -4.67
CA PHE A 43 19.08 13.80 -4.65
C PHE A 43 19.40 12.53 -5.48
N GLY A 44 20.12 12.67 -6.58
CA GLY A 44 20.55 11.52 -7.38
C GLY A 44 21.55 10.64 -6.64
N ASP A 45 22.51 11.24 -5.90
CA ASP A 45 23.47 10.48 -5.10
C ASP A 45 22.75 9.77 -3.94
N TYR A 46 21.79 10.44 -3.28
CA TYR A 46 20.96 9.85 -2.24
C TYR A 46 20.18 8.63 -2.75
N LEU A 47 19.53 8.73 -3.92
CA LEU A 47 18.80 7.62 -4.53
C LEU A 47 19.74 6.44 -4.86
N TYR A 48 21.00 6.72 -5.22
CA TYR A 48 21.97 5.68 -5.46
C TYR A 48 22.44 5.01 -4.16
N ASP A 49 22.78 5.80 -3.15
CA ASP A 49 23.34 5.31 -1.89
C ASP A 49 22.32 4.52 -1.07
N GLU A 50 21.06 5.01 -0.97
CA GLU A 50 20.02 4.40 -0.14
C GLU A 50 19.21 3.32 -0.88
N TYR A 51 18.98 3.49 -2.19
CA TYR A 51 18.08 2.63 -2.97
C TYR A 51 18.73 1.91 -4.14
N GLY A 52 19.97 2.27 -4.50
CA GLY A 52 20.71 1.66 -5.58
C GLY A 52 20.33 2.11 -6.99
N TYR A 53 19.51 3.17 -7.13
CA TYR A 53 19.13 3.72 -8.44
C TYR A 53 20.23 4.62 -8.97
N LYS A 54 20.75 4.29 -10.17
CA LYS A 54 21.86 5.04 -10.78
C LYS A 54 21.45 6.37 -11.36
N THR A 55 20.16 6.54 -11.65
CA THR A 55 19.59 7.76 -12.22
C THR A 55 18.19 8.01 -11.68
N ILE A 56 17.76 9.28 -11.74
CA ILE A 56 16.38 9.65 -11.40
C ILE A 56 15.38 8.93 -12.33
N ASP A 57 15.71 8.77 -13.62
CA ASP A 57 14.86 8.05 -14.57
C ASP A 57 14.66 6.56 -14.20
N GLU A 58 15.65 5.91 -13.59
CA GLU A 58 15.50 4.54 -13.07
C GLU A 58 14.54 4.50 -11.88
N PHE A 59 14.63 5.49 -11.00
CA PHE A 59 13.68 5.63 -9.88
C PHE A 59 12.25 5.93 -10.37
N ASP A 60 12.09 6.84 -11.33
CA ASP A 60 10.78 7.18 -11.89
C ASP A 60 10.13 5.96 -12.52
N LYS A 61 10.89 5.20 -13.32
CA LYS A 61 10.40 3.96 -13.93
C LYS A 61 9.99 2.92 -12.88
N TRP A 62 10.80 2.74 -11.84
CA TRP A 62 10.44 1.85 -10.73
C TRP A 62 9.17 2.31 -10.04
N SER A 63 9.02 3.61 -9.80
CA SER A 63 7.84 4.21 -9.16
C SER A 63 6.56 3.95 -9.96
N GLU A 64 6.64 4.05 -11.30
CA GLU A 64 5.54 3.71 -12.19
C GLU A 64 5.18 2.23 -12.12
N GLU A 65 6.17 1.33 -12.22
CA GLU A 65 5.96 -0.12 -12.15
C GLU A 65 5.41 -0.54 -10.77
N TYR A 66 5.94 0.02 -9.70
CA TYR A 66 5.47 -0.22 -8.35
C TYR A 66 4.00 0.21 -8.18
N THR A 67 3.67 1.42 -8.60
CA THR A 67 2.30 1.96 -8.52
C THR A 67 1.31 1.13 -9.34
N GLN A 68 1.68 0.71 -10.54
CA GLN A 68 0.83 -0.16 -11.37
C GLN A 68 0.60 -1.52 -10.70
N ASN A 69 1.64 -2.14 -10.14
CA ASN A 69 1.52 -3.42 -9.45
C ASN A 69 0.66 -3.31 -8.18
N TYR A 70 0.83 -2.23 -7.42
CA TYR A 70 0.04 -1.95 -6.23
C TYR A 70 -1.44 -1.76 -6.55
N LEU A 71 -1.75 -0.92 -7.55
CA LEU A 71 -3.13 -0.71 -8.01
C LEU A 71 -3.75 -1.99 -8.57
N LYS A 72 -3.00 -2.76 -9.35
CA LYS A 72 -3.45 -4.06 -9.84
C LYS A 72 -3.84 -4.99 -8.69
N GLN A 73 -3.01 -5.05 -7.65
CA GLN A 73 -3.29 -5.84 -6.46
C GLN A 73 -4.58 -5.37 -5.77
N MET A 74 -4.72 -4.07 -5.55
CA MET A 74 -5.93 -3.50 -4.94
C MET A 74 -7.18 -3.85 -5.75
N MET A 75 -7.15 -3.65 -7.06
CA MET A 75 -8.27 -3.94 -7.94
C MET A 75 -8.68 -5.42 -7.88
N ILE A 76 -7.72 -6.35 -7.87
CA ILE A 76 -7.99 -7.78 -7.74
C ILE A 76 -8.67 -8.08 -6.41
N VAL A 77 -8.15 -7.53 -5.31
CA VAL A 77 -8.73 -7.73 -3.96
C VAL A 77 -10.16 -7.20 -3.90
N TYR A 78 -10.42 -6.01 -4.41
CA TYR A 78 -11.76 -5.42 -4.43
C TYR A 78 -12.74 -6.22 -5.30
N ILE A 79 -12.30 -6.71 -6.47
CA ILE A 79 -13.15 -7.54 -7.34
C ILE A 79 -13.52 -8.85 -6.66
N ILE A 80 -12.54 -9.56 -6.08
CA ILE A 80 -12.79 -10.82 -5.37
C ILE A 80 -13.73 -10.58 -4.18
N ALA A 81 -13.51 -9.52 -3.41
CA ALA A 81 -14.35 -9.16 -2.28
C ALA A 81 -15.79 -8.88 -2.73
N TYR A 82 -15.97 -8.09 -3.78
CA TYR A 82 -17.27 -7.74 -4.33
C TYR A 82 -18.04 -8.98 -4.80
N GLU A 83 -17.43 -9.82 -5.62
CA GLU A 83 -18.04 -11.03 -6.18
C GLU A 83 -18.43 -12.05 -5.09
N ASN A 84 -17.67 -12.12 -4.01
CA ASN A 84 -17.89 -13.07 -2.93
C ASN A 84 -18.55 -12.46 -1.69
N LYS A 85 -19.00 -11.19 -1.77
CA LYS A 85 -19.69 -10.46 -0.68
C LYS A 85 -18.86 -10.40 0.61
N ILE A 86 -17.54 -10.32 0.48
CA ILE A 86 -16.64 -10.12 1.60
C ILE A 86 -16.67 -8.64 1.98
N THR A 87 -17.01 -8.35 3.21
CA THR A 87 -17.17 -6.98 3.73
C THR A 87 -16.29 -6.74 4.95
N VAL A 88 -15.98 -5.48 5.17
CA VAL A 88 -15.26 -4.99 6.35
C VAL A 88 -16.22 -4.17 7.19
N SER A 89 -16.35 -4.49 8.47
CA SER A 89 -17.14 -3.72 9.42
C SER A 89 -16.28 -2.66 10.13
N SER A 90 -16.93 -1.70 10.78
CA SER A 90 -16.22 -0.74 11.64
C SER A 90 -15.48 -1.43 12.79
N GLU A 91 -16.04 -2.52 13.32
CA GLU A 91 -15.41 -3.31 14.38
C GLU A 91 -14.12 -3.98 13.89
N ASP A 92 -14.09 -4.50 12.65
CA ASP A 92 -12.88 -5.05 12.04
C ASP A 92 -11.76 -3.99 11.95
N ILE A 93 -12.12 -2.76 11.55
CA ILE A 93 -11.17 -1.64 11.43
C ILE A 93 -10.60 -1.28 12.81
N ILE A 94 -11.47 -1.14 13.82
CA ILE A 94 -11.06 -0.81 15.19
C ILE A 94 -10.14 -1.90 15.75
N ASN A 95 -10.50 -3.18 15.57
CA ASN A 95 -9.69 -4.30 16.05
C ASN A 95 -8.31 -4.28 15.37
N LYS A 96 -8.26 -4.06 14.04
CA LYS A 96 -7.00 -3.94 13.30
C LYS A 96 -6.17 -2.74 13.76
N GLY A 97 -6.79 -1.62 14.04
CA GLY A 97 -6.12 -0.45 14.59
C GLY A 97 -5.55 -0.71 15.99
N ASN A 98 -6.26 -1.44 16.85
CA ASN A 98 -5.74 -1.83 18.16
C ASN A 98 -4.54 -2.79 18.06
N GLU A 99 -4.57 -3.76 17.12
CA GLU A 99 -3.40 -4.62 16.83
C GLU A 99 -2.17 -3.79 16.39
N GLN A 100 -2.39 -2.80 15.54
CA GLN A 100 -1.32 -1.89 15.09
C GLN A 100 -0.81 -1.03 16.26
N ALA A 101 -1.70 -0.54 17.11
CA ALA A 101 -1.36 0.27 18.28
C ALA A 101 -0.40 -0.48 19.21
N GLU A 102 -0.67 -1.75 19.50
CA GLU A 102 0.20 -2.59 20.32
C GLU A 102 1.61 -2.76 19.71
N LEU A 103 1.72 -2.81 18.38
CA LEU A 103 3.01 -2.98 17.70
C LEU A 103 3.88 -1.71 17.73
N TYR A 104 3.27 -0.54 17.83
CA TYR A 104 3.95 0.76 17.74
C TYR A 104 3.85 1.59 19.02
N ASP A 105 3.54 0.95 20.16
CA ASP A 105 3.45 1.58 21.48
C ASP A 105 2.41 2.70 21.60
N TYR A 106 1.31 2.65 20.82
CA TYR A 106 0.14 3.49 21.00
C TYR A 106 -0.84 2.86 21.99
N ASN A 107 -1.68 3.66 22.65
CA ASN A 107 -2.66 3.14 23.62
C ASN A 107 -3.87 2.47 22.95
N GLY A 108 -4.10 2.66 21.64
CA GLY A 108 -5.17 2.04 20.90
C GLY A 108 -5.48 2.71 19.57
N TYR A 109 -6.51 2.22 18.89
CA TYR A 109 -6.97 2.69 17.59
C TYR A 109 -7.19 4.22 17.54
N GLU A 110 -7.79 4.82 18.59
CA GLU A 110 -8.09 6.26 18.61
C GLU A 110 -6.81 7.11 18.59
N ASP A 111 -5.75 6.65 19.24
CA ASP A 111 -4.47 7.35 19.24
C ASP A 111 -3.84 7.34 17.84
N ILE A 112 -3.88 6.20 17.15
CA ILE A 112 -3.38 6.08 15.76
C ILE A 112 -4.17 7.01 14.83
N VAL A 113 -5.50 7.02 14.92
CA VAL A 113 -6.33 7.89 14.08
C VAL A 113 -6.09 9.36 14.39
N THR A 114 -5.80 9.70 15.65
CA THR A 114 -5.46 11.07 16.05
C THR A 114 -4.11 11.50 15.45
N GLU A 115 -3.12 10.61 15.43
CA GLU A 115 -1.78 10.88 14.91
C GLU A 115 -1.76 10.96 13.37
N TYR A 116 -2.38 9.98 12.70
CA TYR A 116 -2.29 9.82 11.24
C TYR A 116 -3.54 10.28 10.47
N GLY A 117 -4.59 10.70 11.17
CA GLY A 117 -5.81 11.21 10.56
C GLY A 117 -6.76 10.12 10.03
N ASN A 118 -7.85 10.57 9.39
CA ASN A 118 -8.90 9.66 8.88
C ASN A 118 -8.45 8.77 7.71
N GLU A 119 -7.37 9.09 7.04
CA GLU A 119 -6.82 8.28 5.96
C GLU A 119 -6.38 6.90 6.47
N MET A 120 -5.93 6.83 7.73
CA MET A 120 -5.62 5.58 8.42
C MET A 120 -6.79 4.58 8.41
N ASN A 121 -8.03 5.04 8.52
CA ASN A 121 -9.21 4.15 8.43
C ASN A 121 -9.32 3.46 7.08
N THR A 122 -8.94 4.12 6.00
CA THR A 122 -8.94 3.55 4.66
C THR A 122 -7.85 2.48 4.54
N GLU A 123 -6.68 2.74 5.07
CA GLU A 123 -5.55 1.80 5.06
C GLU A 123 -5.83 0.57 5.92
N LEU A 124 -6.32 0.77 7.15
CA LEU A 124 -6.74 -0.33 8.03
C LEU A 124 -7.86 -1.16 7.39
N GLY A 125 -8.85 -0.49 6.79
CA GLY A 125 -9.95 -1.15 6.09
C GLY A 125 -9.47 -2.00 4.92
N TYR A 126 -8.54 -1.49 4.11
CA TYR A 126 -7.92 -2.27 3.04
C TYR A 126 -7.10 -3.45 3.57
N SER A 127 -6.32 -3.26 4.63
CA SER A 127 -5.54 -4.33 5.26
C SER A 127 -6.43 -5.48 5.74
N VAL A 128 -7.55 -5.16 6.38
CA VAL A 128 -8.56 -6.17 6.79
C VAL A 128 -9.18 -6.84 5.59
N LEU A 129 -9.58 -6.08 4.56
CA LEU A 129 -10.17 -6.64 3.34
C LEU A 129 -9.21 -7.61 2.65
N TYR A 130 -7.95 -7.22 2.52
CA TYR A 130 -6.89 -8.06 1.96
C TYR A 130 -6.78 -9.38 2.72
N THR A 131 -6.70 -9.34 4.05
CA THR A 131 -6.61 -10.54 4.89
C THR A 131 -7.83 -11.44 4.67
N LYS A 132 -9.06 -10.91 4.72
CA LYS A 132 -10.29 -11.68 4.51
C LYS A 132 -10.34 -12.31 3.11
N VAL A 133 -9.87 -11.62 2.08
CA VAL A 133 -9.79 -12.16 0.71
C VAL A 133 -8.75 -13.26 0.64
N MET A 134 -7.57 -13.11 1.27
CA MET A 134 -6.56 -14.15 1.28
C MET A 134 -7.05 -15.41 2.01
N ASP A 135 -7.71 -15.28 3.16
CA ASP A 135 -8.29 -16.37 3.92
C ASP A 135 -9.36 -17.10 3.10
N PHE A 136 -10.21 -16.36 2.40
CA PHE A 136 -11.18 -16.92 1.46
C PHE A 136 -10.51 -17.75 0.36
N LEU A 137 -9.48 -17.20 -0.29
CA LEU A 137 -8.74 -17.92 -1.36
C LEU A 137 -8.06 -19.19 -0.83
N VAL A 138 -7.51 -19.16 0.38
CA VAL A 138 -6.94 -20.32 1.03
C VAL A 138 -8.04 -21.36 1.30
N SER A 139 -9.21 -20.94 1.81
CA SER A 139 -10.31 -21.85 2.14
C SER A 139 -10.84 -22.62 0.93
N ILE A 140 -10.92 -21.99 -0.24
CA ILE A 140 -11.35 -22.66 -1.46
C ILE A 140 -10.27 -23.53 -2.09
N SER A 141 -8.98 -23.23 -1.83
CA SER A 141 -7.85 -24.01 -2.34
C SER A 141 -7.63 -25.33 -1.57
N ILE A 142 -8.08 -25.40 -0.32
CA ILE A 142 -7.96 -26.61 0.54
C ILE A 142 -9.17 -27.54 0.36
N GLY A 143 -10.26 -27.03 -0.21
CA GLY A 143 -11.51 -27.78 -0.43
C GLY A 143 -11.54 -28.62 -1.71
N GLU A 144 -10.50 -28.60 -2.52
CA GLU A 144 -10.27 -29.48 -3.66
C GLU A 144 -9.29 -30.60 -3.28
#